data_29dff42a7948a0adf469cce2be84f3b7
#
_entry.id   29dff42a7948a0adf469cce2be84f3b7
#
_cell.length_a   1.000
_cell.length_b   1.000
_cell.length_c   1.000
_cell.angle_alpha   90.00
_cell.angle_beta   90.00
_cell.angle_gamma   90.00
#
_symmetry.space_group_name_H-M   'P 1'
#
loop_
_entity.id
_entity.type
_entity.pdbx_description
1 polymer ?
#
loop_
_entity_poly.entity_id
_entity_poly.type
_entity_poly.pdbx_seq_one_letter_code
_entity_poly.pdbx_strand_id
1 'polypeptide(L)'
;MNKYESVVIVNPNLEEESIKNLVKKFSDLINTDGKVTSVEEMGKRKLAYEIKKLKEGFYIVIKFEAKPELIAELERNYRITDEVMKFMVVKEEE
;
A
#
# COMPACT_ATOMS: atom_id res chain seq x y z
N MET A 1 9.17 6.20 17.17
CA MET A 1 8.73 5.90 15.81
C MET A 1 7.66 6.89 15.37
N ASN A 2 7.62 7.16 14.08
CA ASN A 2 6.58 8.00 13.50
C ASN A 2 5.39 7.15 13.07
N LYS A 3 4.22 7.78 13.02
CA LYS A 3 3.02 7.15 12.50
C LYS A 3 2.82 7.53 11.03
N TYR A 4 2.52 6.54 10.22
CA TYR A 4 2.33 6.72 8.78
C TYR A 4 1.04 6.06 8.32
N GLU A 5 0.53 6.56 7.21
CA GLU A 5 -0.58 5.95 6.49
C GLU A 5 -0.15 5.76 5.04
N SER A 6 -0.27 4.55 4.55
CA SER A 6 0.07 4.22 3.17
C SER A 6 -1.22 3.87 2.43
N VAL A 7 -1.43 4.52 1.29
CA VAL A 7 -2.52 4.19 0.37
C VAL A 7 -1.90 3.53 -0.84
N VAL A 8 -2.28 2.28 -1.09
CA VAL A 8 -1.76 1.51 -2.22
C VAL A 8 -2.91 1.16 -3.15
N ILE A 9 -2.76 1.47 -4.42
CA ILE A 9 -3.75 1.15 -5.43
C ILE A 9 -3.18 0.04 -6.30
N VAL A 10 -3.84 -1.11 -6.28
CA VAL A 10 -3.39 -2.28 -7.04
C VAL A 10 -4.36 -2.60 -8.16
N ASN A 11 -3.91 -3.45 -9.10
CA ASN A 11 -4.70 -3.88 -10.23
C ASN A 11 -6.06 -4.45 -9.76
N PRO A 12 -7.19 -3.91 -10.25
CA PRO A 12 -8.51 -4.32 -9.77
C PRO A 12 -8.94 -5.71 -10.24
N ASN A 13 -8.21 -6.28 -11.20
CA ASN A 13 -8.52 -7.59 -11.77
C ASN A 13 -7.80 -8.73 -11.05
N LEU A 14 -7.05 -8.44 -9.99
CA LEU A 14 -6.39 -9.46 -9.19
C LEU A 14 -7.42 -10.28 -8.40
N GLU A 15 -7.11 -11.56 -8.23
CA GLU A 15 -7.90 -12.41 -7.37
C GLU A 15 -7.70 -12.01 -5.92
N GLU A 16 -8.68 -12.30 -5.08
CA GLU A 16 -8.64 -11.96 -3.65
C GLU A 16 -7.38 -12.52 -2.97
N GLU A 17 -6.99 -13.75 -3.31
CA GLU A 17 -5.80 -14.37 -2.76
C GLU A 17 -4.53 -13.59 -3.11
N SER A 18 -4.44 -13.09 -4.34
CA SER A 18 -3.30 -12.29 -4.78
C SER A 18 -3.22 -10.97 -4.01
N ILE A 19 -4.37 -10.34 -3.75
CA ILE A 19 -4.43 -9.11 -2.97
C ILE A 19 -3.98 -9.37 -1.54
N LYS A 20 -4.43 -10.47 -0.94
CA LYS A 20 -4.01 -10.85 0.43
C LYS A 20 -2.52 -11.12 0.51
N ASN A 21 -1.95 -11.74 -0.53
CA ASN A 21 -0.51 -11.99 -0.59
C ASN A 21 0.28 -10.68 -0.67
N LEU A 22 -0.21 -9.70 -1.41
CA LEU A 22 0.43 -8.38 -1.47
C LEU A 22 0.38 -7.67 -0.12
N VAL A 23 -0.78 -7.70 0.53
CA VAL A 23 -0.93 -7.11 1.87
C VAL A 23 0.04 -7.77 2.84
N LYS A 24 0.14 -9.10 2.81
CA LYS A 24 1.06 -9.83 3.68
C LYS A 24 2.51 -9.43 3.39
N LYS A 25 2.89 -9.36 2.12
CA LYS A 25 4.24 -8.99 1.71
C LYS A 25 4.64 -7.62 2.26
N PHE A 26 3.78 -6.63 2.10
CA PHE A 26 4.07 -5.28 2.57
C PHE A 26 4.01 -5.16 4.08
N SER A 27 3.08 -5.88 4.72
CA SER A 27 2.99 -5.92 6.17
C SER A 27 4.22 -6.56 6.79
N ASP A 28 4.70 -7.65 6.22
CA ASP A 28 5.91 -8.33 6.70
C ASP A 28 7.12 -7.40 6.59
N LEU A 29 7.23 -6.67 5.48
CA LEU A 29 8.31 -5.70 5.31
C LEU A 29 8.25 -4.61 6.38
N ILE A 30 7.09 -4.06 6.62
CA ILE A 30 6.90 -3.01 7.63
C ILE A 30 7.26 -3.55 9.01
N ASN A 31 6.84 -4.77 9.32
CA ASN A 31 7.08 -5.37 10.63
C ASN A 31 8.55 -5.74 10.89
N THR A 32 9.43 -5.66 9.90
CA THR A 32 10.86 -5.89 10.12
C THR A 32 11.49 -4.77 10.96
N ASP A 33 10.97 -3.55 10.86
CA ASP A 33 11.55 -2.38 11.55
C ASP A 33 10.47 -1.38 11.97
N GLY A 34 9.27 -1.89 12.17
CA GLY A 34 8.12 -1.10 12.59
C GLY A 34 6.97 -2.00 12.98
N LYS A 35 5.78 -1.46 12.98
CA LYS A 35 4.58 -2.19 13.39
C LYS A 35 3.37 -1.75 12.57
N VAL A 36 2.71 -2.70 11.92
CA VAL A 36 1.42 -2.45 11.28
C VAL A 36 0.35 -2.33 12.36
N THR A 37 -0.40 -1.24 12.33
CA THR A 37 -1.48 -1.00 13.29
C THR A 37 -2.86 -1.30 12.71
N SER A 38 -3.02 -1.13 11.40
CA SER A 38 -4.31 -1.35 10.75
C SER A 38 -4.12 -1.61 9.26
N VAL A 39 -4.90 -2.53 8.72
CA VAL A 39 -5.00 -2.75 7.27
C VAL A 39 -6.47 -2.67 6.90
N GLU A 40 -6.79 -1.86 5.92
CA GLU A 40 -8.16 -1.70 5.45
C GLU A 40 -8.20 -1.87 3.93
N GLU A 41 -8.93 -2.88 3.48
CA GLU A 41 -9.16 -3.09 2.05
C GLU A 41 -10.42 -2.31 1.67
N MET A 42 -10.23 -1.19 0.98
CA MET A 42 -11.32 -0.29 0.61
C MET A 42 -12.12 -0.81 -0.58
N GLY A 43 -11.57 -1.77 -1.33
CA GLY A 43 -12.22 -2.32 -2.49
C GLY A 43 -11.98 -1.52 -3.77
N LYS A 44 -12.71 -1.88 -4.81
CA LYS A 44 -12.57 -1.23 -6.11
C LYS A 44 -13.16 0.17 -6.07
N ARG A 45 -12.41 1.13 -6.61
CA ARG A 45 -12.82 2.52 -6.71
C ARG A 45 -12.49 3.05 -8.08
N LYS A 46 -13.33 3.95 -8.59
CA LYS A 46 -13.07 4.62 -9.85
C LYS A 46 -11.93 5.62 -9.67
N LEU A 47 -10.96 5.56 -10.59
CA LEU A 47 -9.83 6.48 -10.58
C LEU A 47 -10.25 7.84 -11.15
N ALA A 48 -9.60 8.91 -10.65
CA ALA A 48 -9.83 10.26 -11.17
C ALA A 48 -9.37 10.36 -12.63
N TYR A 49 -8.36 9.58 -13.00
CA TYR A 49 -7.84 9.49 -14.36
C TYR A 49 -7.35 8.07 -14.59
N GLU A 50 -7.27 7.67 -15.85
CA GLU A 50 -6.86 6.33 -16.24
C GLU A 50 -5.37 6.11 -15.94
N ILE A 51 -5.05 4.96 -15.34
CA ILE A 51 -3.67 4.54 -15.07
C ILE A 51 -3.47 3.19 -15.76
N LYS A 52 -2.44 3.09 -16.61
CA LYS A 52 -2.14 1.85 -17.36
C LYS A 52 -3.36 1.29 -18.09
N LYS A 53 -4.17 2.19 -18.66
CA LYS A 53 -5.40 1.87 -19.38
C LYS A 53 -6.50 1.26 -18.48
N LEU A 54 -6.37 1.38 -17.17
CA LEU A 54 -7.40 0.94 -16.22
C LEU A 54 -8.09 2.16 -15.63
N LYS A 55 -9.41 2.07 -15.53
CA LYS A 55 -10.25 3.16 -15.02
C LYS A 55 -10.58 3.00 -13.54
N GLU A 56 -10.29 1.83 -12.99
CA GLU A 56 -10.53 1.49 -11.59
C GLU A 56 -9.27 0.96 -10.95
N GLY A 57 -9.20 1.01 -9.64
CA GLY A 57 -8.14 0.40 -8.86
C GLY A 57 -8.69 -0.19 -7.58
N PHE A 58 -8.00 -1.14 -7.01
CA PHE A 58 -8.34 -1.69 -5.70
C PHE A 58 -7.50 -0.95 -4.66
N TYR A 59 -8.17 -0.29 -3.72
CA TYR A 59 -7.54 0.56 -2.72
C TYR A 59 -7.28 -0.21 -1.42
N ILE A 60 -6.05 -0.12 -0.93
CA ILE A 60 -5.64 -0.70 0.34
C ILE A 60 -5.01 0.40 1.17
N VAL A 61 -5.46 0.55 2.42
CA VAL A 61 -4.89 1.52 3.35
C VAL A 61 -4.19 0.75 4.47
N ILE A 62 -2.90 1.01 4.65
CA ILE A 62 -2.10 0.40 5.70
C ILE A 62 -1.61 1.50 6.63
N LYS A 63 -2.01 1.42 7.89
CA LYS A 63 -1.53 2.33 8.93
C LYS A 63 -0.47 1.61 9.74
N PHE A 64 0.61 2.29 10.01
CA PHE A 64 1.74 1.67 10.69
C PHE A 64 2.61 2.69 11.41
N GLU A 65 3.45 2.19 12.30
CA GLU A 65 4.48 2.96 12.99
C GLU A 65 5.83 2.44 12.54
N ALA A 66 6.75 3.33 12.21
CA ALA A 66 8.07 2.94 11.73
C ALA A 66 9.05 4.09 11.86
N LYS A 67 10.33 3.75 11.72
CA LYS A 67 11.38 4.74 11.58
C LYS A 67 11.37 5.29 10.16
N PRO A 68 11.78 6.55 9.96
CA PRO A 68 11.77 7.15 8.63
C PRO A 68 12.55 6.35 7.58
N GLU A 69 13.59 5.65 7.98
CA GLU A 69 14.44 4.87 7.08
C GLU A 69 13.67 3.74 6.38
N LEU A 70 12.64 3.20 7.04
CA LEU A 70 11.83 2.14 6.45
C LEU A 70 11.03 2.64 5.26
N ILE A 71 10.66 3.91 5.23
CA ILE A 71 9.79 4.46 4.19
C ILE A 71 10.43 4.34 2.80
N ALA A 72 11.72 4.63 2.69
CA ALA A 72 12.41 4.52 1.41
C ALA A 72 12.37 3.08 0.87
N GLU A 73 12.58 2.10 1.74
CA GLU A 73 12.54 0.69 1.36
C GLU A 73 11.13 0.25 0.99
N LEU A 74 10.13 0.70 1.74
CA LEU A 74 8.73 0.39 1.47
C LEU A 74 8.30 0.95 0.11
N GLU A 75 8.63 2.21 -0.16
CA GLU A 75 8.30 2.83 -1.45
C GLU A 75 9.00 2.15 -2.60
N ARG A 76 10.25 1.74 -2.41
CA ARG A 76 10.98 1.00 -3.41
C ARG A 76 10.26 -0.31 -3.74
N ASN A 77 9.77 -1.02 -2.73
CA ASN A 77 9.04 -2.27 -2.92
C ASN A 77 7.72 -2.03 -3.65
N TYR A 78 7.03 -0.93 -3.36
CA TYR A 78 5.83 -0.58 -4.12
C TYR A 78 6.15 -0.35 -5.60
N ARG A 79 7.25 0.36 -5.89
CA ARG A 79 7.63 0.68 -7.27
C ARG A 79 8.00 -0.55 -8.09
N ILE A 80 8.64 -1.53 -7.49
CA ILE A 80 9.08 -2.73 -8.20
C ILE A 80 8.01 -3.82 -8.27
N THR A 81 6.87 -3.63 -7.61
CA THR A 81 5.77 -4.58 -7.63
C THR A 81 4.83 -4.22 -8.77
N ASP A 82 4.79 -5.06 -9.80
CA ASP A 82 4.02 -4.79 -11.02
C ASP A 82 2.53 -4.57 -10.78
N GLU A 83 1.97 -5.26 -9.80
CA GLU A 83 0.54 -5.17 -9.46
C GLU A 83 0.17 -3.81 -8.85
N VAL A 84 1.14 -3.07 -8.32
CA VAL A 84 0.90 -1.76 -7.73
C VAL A 84 0.82 -0.71 -8.83
N MET A 85 -0.33 -0.06 -8.94
CA MET A 85 -0.57 0.98 -9.95
C MET A 85 -0.10 2.35 -9.46
N LYS A 86 -0.34 2.64 -8.19
CA LYS A 86 0.01 3.91 -7.58
C LYS A 86 0.08 3.72 -6.06
N PHE A 87 0.88 4.53 -5.41
CA PHE A 87 0.95 4.52 -3.95
C PHE A 87 1.21 5.92 -3.42
N MET A 88 0.88 6.10 -2.14
CA MET A 88 1.16 7.33 -1.43
C MET A 88 1.42 6.98 0.03
N VAL A 89 2.47 7.56 0.61
CA VAL A 89 2.79 7.39 2.02
C VAL A 89 2.76 8.78 2.66
N VAL A 90 1.96 8.91 3.70
CA VAL A 90 1.77 10.19 4.39
C VAL A 90 2.12 9.99 5.86
N LYS A 91 2.90 10.92 6.41
CA LYS A 91 3.19 10.93 7.84
C LYS A 91 2.02 11.57 8.57
N GLU A 92 1.49 10.86 9.56
CA GLU A 92 0.44 11.40 10.41
C GLU A 92 1.06 12.39 11.41
N GLU A 93 0.45 13.55 11.54
CA GLU A 93 0.86 14.53 12.51
C GLU A 93 -0.13 14.50 13.68
N GLU A 94 0.41 14.61 14.88
CA GLU A 94 -0.41 14.70 16.09
C GLU A 94 -0.82 16.13 16.39
#